data_55d854fcf1897b7255ba4caa8bdf04b9
#
_entry.id   55d854fcf1897b7255ba4caa8bdf04b9
#
_cell.length_a   1.000
_cell.length_b   1.000
_cell.length_c   1.000
_cell.angle_alpha   90.00
_cell.angle_beta   90.00
_cell.angle_gamma   90.00
#
_symmetry.space_group_name_H-M   'P 1'
#
loop_
_entity.id
_entity.type
_entity.pdbx_description
1 polymer ?
#
loop_
_entity_poly.entity_id
_entity_poly.type
_entity_poly.pdbx_seq_one_letter_code
_entity_poly.pdbx_strand_id
1 'polypeptide(L)'
;LVGSEMCIRDSAGTEPVEWLCVDLGKESDIRAIQVNMADEKLVVDFPADSYGDTRKTRHIETRPQISHYTVETSVNGASWTLRENVARECSNGYYEYADGIRARYVRVTGGELPYGQALRISGLRVFGNGEGAKPAQAEAAGARVDALDAKITWKHIENAQGCNVRYGVAPDKLYLSWLVYDADEVTLSTLTAGQEYYVCVDSFNENGIMPGKTFKLEG
;
A
#
# COMPACT_ATOMS: atom_id res chain seq x y z
N LEU A 1 -5.82 3.84 -0.32
CA LEU A 1 -7.08 3.54 0.38
C LEU A 1 -6.81 2.48 1.46
N VAL A 2 -6.96 2.86 2.71
CA VAL A 2 -6.99 1.92 3.82
C VAL A 2 -8.47 1.75 4.17
N GLY A 3 -9.06 0.62 3.78
CA GLY A 3 -10.44 0.31 4.15
C GLY A 3 -10.56 0.18 5.66
N SER A 4 -11.50 0.89 6.28
CA SER A 4 -11.67 0.97 7.73
C SER A 4 -12.50 -0.15 8.34
N GLU A 5 -13.04 -1.08 7.57
CA GLU A 5 -13.82 -2.21 8.09
C GLU A 5 -13.39 -3.54 7.47
N MET A 6 -12.78 -4.37 8.30
CA MET A 6 -12.50 -5.78 7.97
C MET A 6 -13.69 -6.63 8.40
N CYS A 7 -14.45 -7.13 7.44
CA CYS A 7 -15.45 -8.17 7.71
C CYS A 7 -14.81 -9.55 7.57
N ILE A 8 -14.55 -10.20 8.68
CA ILE A 8 -14.25 -11.65 8.71
C ILE A 8 -15.59 -12.36 8.81
N ARG A 9 -15.93 -13.21 7.85
CA ARG A 9 -17.08 -14.10 7.94
C ARG A 9 -16.65 -15.51 7.63
N ASP A 10 -16.96 -16.43 8.52
CA ASP A 10 -16.92 -17.85 8.23
C ASP A 10 -18.16 -18.22 7.40
N SER A 11 -17.98 -18.90 6.28
CA SER A 11 -19.10 -19.43 5.53
C SER A 11 -19.53 -20.76 6.16
N ALA A 12 -20.81 -20.87 6.53
CA ALA A 12 -21.41 -22.12 6.99
C ALA A 12 -21.66 -23.05 5.80
N GLY A 13 -20.62 -23.71 5.33
CA GLY A 13 -20.67 -24.79 4.34
C GLY A 13 -20.05 -26.07 4.92
N THR A 14 -20.23 -27.18 4.25
CA THR A 14 -19.67 -28.49 4.69
C THR A 14 -18.15 -28.58 4.60
N GLU A 15 -17.51 -27.60 3.95
CA GLU A 15 -16.07 -27.32 3.98
C GLU A 15 -15.92 -25.82 4.28
N PRO A 16 -15.28 -25.44 5.38
CA PRO A 16 -15.09 -24.02 5.72
C PRO A 16 -14.11 -23.40 4.75
N VAL A 17 -14.61 -22.65 3.79
CA VAL A 17 -13.77 -21.81 2.92
C VAL A 17 -13.54 -20.51 3.67
N GLU A 18 -12.33 -20.32 4.15
CA GLU A 18 -11.92 -19.11 4.84
C GLU A 18 -11.70 -17.97 3.84
N TRP A 19 -12.23 -16.81 4.14
CA TRP A 19 -12.02 -15.62 3.32
C TRP A 19 -11.98 -14.34 4.15
N LEU A 20 -11.28 -13.34 3.61
CA LEU A 20 -11.25 -11.98 4.11
C LEU A 20 -11.80 -11.05 3.04
N CYS A 21 -12.75 -10.19 3.42
CA CYS A 21 -13.30 -9.17 2.53
C CYS A 21 -13.08 -7.77 3.12
N VAL A 22 -12.65 -6.84 2.27
CA VAL A 22 -12.55 -5.41 2.58
C VAL A 22 -13.61 -4.66 1.81
N ASP A 23 -14.39 -3.82 2.49
CA ASP A 23 -15.29 -2.82 1.91
C ASP A 23 -14.55 -1.48 1.84
N LEU A 24 -14.37 -0.93 0.65
CA LEU A 24 -13.74 0.37 0.43
C LEU A 24 -14.69 1.54 0.73
N GLY A 25 -15.94 1.25 1.14
CA GLY A 25 -16.96 2.24 1.43
C GLY A 25 -17.66 2.81 0.19
N LYS A 26 -16.97 2.85 -0.94
CA LYS A 26 -17.48 3.33 -2.24
C LYS A 26 -16.79 2.62 -3.39
N GLU A 27 -17.36 2.70 -4.58
CA GLU A 27 -16.67 2.27 -5.79
C GLU A 27 -15.41 3.10 -5.99
N SER A 28 -14.32 2.42 -6.31
CA SER A 28 -13.00 3.01 -6.51
C SER A 28 -12.34 2.41 -7.76
N ASP A 29 -11.42 3.16 -8.35
CA ASP A 29 -10.55 2.68 -9.41
C ASP A 29 -9.33 2.00 -8.79
N ILE A 30 -9.36 0.68 -8.69
CA ILE A 30 -8.30 -0.12 -8.08
C ILE A 30 -7.18 -0.34 -9.09
N ARG A 31 -5.96 0.03 -8.72
CA ARG A 31 -4.75 -0.07 -9.55
C ARG A 31 -3.81 -1.18 -9.12
N ALA A 32 -3.82 -1.54 -7.85
CA ALA A 32 -3.10 -2.71 -7.36
C ALA A 32 -3.72 -3.28 -6.09
N ILE A 33 -3.49 -4.56 -5.86
CA ILE A 33 -3.88 -5.27 -4.65
C ILE A 33 -2.64 -5.98 -4.10
N GLN A 34 -2.35 -5.78 -2.83
CA GLN A 34 -1.28 -6.47 -2.12
C GLN A 34 -1.87 -7.37 -1.04
N VAL A 35 -1.48 -8.63 -1.06
CA VAL A 35 -1.85 -9.64 -0.07
C VAL A 35 -0.59 -10.08 0.65
N ASN A 36 -0.55 -9.93 1.97
CA ASN A 36 0.50 -10.47 2.81
C ASN A 36 -0.11 -11.53 3.73
N MET A 37 0.39 -12.74 3.60
CA MET A 37 0.01 -13.85 4.48
C MET A 37 0.77 -13.77 5.81
N ALA A 38 0.28 -14.48 6.81
CA ALA A 38 0.95 -14.66 8.09
C ALA A 38 0.95 -16.15 8.44
N ASP A 39 1.97 -16.55 9.17
CA ASP A 39 2.06 -17.87 9.78
C ASP A 39 1.63 -17.78 11.24
N GLU A 40 0.70 -18.63 11.63
CA GLU A 40 0.27 -18.76 13.02
C GLU A 40 0.12 -20.24 13.38
N LYS A 41 0.75 -20.64 14.48
CA LYS A 41 0.68 -22.02 14.99
C LYS A 41 1.04 -23.06 13.93
N LEU A 42 2.01 -22.73 13.09
CA LEU A 42 2.50 -23.61 12.05
C LEU A 42 3.12 -24.86 12.69
N VAL A 43 2.61 -26.02 12.33
CA VAL A 43 3.20 -27.30 12.72
C VAL A 43 3.87 -27.92 11.51
N VAL A 44 5.18 -28.08 11.58
CA VAL A 44 5.97 -28.69 10.52
C VAL A 44 6.48 -30.04 11.01
N ASP A 45 6.11 -31.09 10.30
CA ASP A 45 6.64 -32.44 10.56
C ASP A 45 8.03 -32.57 9.94
N PHE A 46 9.04 -32.63 10.80
CA PHE A 46 10.41 -32.88 10.37
C PHE A 46 10.66 -34.39 10.22
N PRO A 47 11.46 -34.82 9.24
CA PRO A 47 11.92 -36.19 9.19
C PRO A 47 12.65 -36.59 10.49
N ALA A 48 12.48 -37.82 10.94
CA ALA A 48 13.01 -38.28 12.23
C ALA A 48 14.56 -38.15 12.35
N ASP A 49 15.25 -38.20 11.24
CA ASP A 49 16.70 -37.98 11.13
C ASP A 49 17.13 -36.52 11.25
N SER A 50 16.20 -35.59 11.11
CA SER A 50 16.45 -34.14 11.27
C SER A 50 16.65 -33.73 12.73
N TYR A 51 16.30 -34.57 13.69
CA TYR A 51 16.45 -34.32 15.13
C TYR A 51 17.85 -34.68 15.70
N GLY A 52 18.78 -35.14 14.86
CA GLY A 52 20.17 -35.26 15.25
C GLY A 52 20.72 -33.91 15.68
N ASP A 53 21.67 -33.84 16.57
CA ASP A 53 22.29 -32.67 17.23
C ASP A 53 21.82 -31.30 16.68
N THR A 54 20.73 -30.78 17.22
CA THR A 54 20.05 -29.53 16.79
C THR A 54 20.97 -28.31 16.77
N ARG A 55 22.15 -28.40 17.34
CA ARG A 55 23.17 -27.35 17.33
C ARG A 55 24.00 -27.31 16.05
N LYS A 56 23.95 -28.35 15.23
CA LYS A 56 24.83 -28.52 14.05
C LYS A 56 24.08 -28.68 12.73
N THR A 57 22.80 -29.03 12.74
CA THR A 57 22.02 -29.26 11.52
C THR A 57 20.83 -28.29 11.44
N ARG A 58 20.74 -27.57 10.32
CA ARG A 58 19.52 -26.85 9.94
C ARG A 58 18.71 -27.77 9.04
N HIS A 59 17.44 -27.94 9.39
CA HIS A 59 16.48 -28.50 8.43
C HIS A 59 16.15 -27.43 7.40
N ILE A 60 16.25 -27.78 6.12
CA ILE A 60 15.79 -26.97 5.00
C ILE A 60 14.64 -27.74 4.37
N GLU A 61 13.44 -27.14 4.36
CA GLU A 61 12.31 -27.72 3.68
C GLU A 61 12.57 -27.72 2.16
N THR A 62 12.59 -28.90 1.57
CA THR A 62 12.82 -29.10 0.14
C THR A 62 11.56 -29.46 -0.63
N ARG A 63 10.46 -29.76 0.08
CA ARG A 63 9.17 -30.03 -0.55
C ARG A 63 8.53 -28.71 -0.97
N PRO A 64 7.99 -28.60 -2.20
CA PRO A 64 7.24 -27.43 -2.61
C PRO A 64 6.10 -27.13 -1.64
N GLN A 65 6.03 -25.90 -1.19
CA GLN A 65 4.97 -25.42 -0.30
C GLN A 65 4.08 -24.43 -1.10
N ILE A 66 3.08 -24.97 -1.77
CA ILE A 66 2.23 -24.20 -2.66
C ILE A 66 1.12 -23.52 -1.87
N SER A 67 0.99 -22.22 -2.07
CA SER A 67 -0.15 -21.44 -1.59
C SER A 67 -1.20 -21.34 -2.68
N HIS A 68 -2.40 -21.83 -2.38
CA HIS A 68 -3.56 -21.67 -3.24
C HIS A 68 -4.52 -20.65 -2.63
N TYR A 69 -4.79 -19.58 -3.35
CA TYR A 69 -5.83 -18.61 -2.96
C TYR A 69 -6.35 -17.86 -4.18
N THR A 70 -7.50 -17.23 -4.02
CA THR A 70 -8.06 -16.35 -5.05
C THR A 70 -8.17 -14.93 -4.55
N VAL A 71 -8.07 -13.97 -5.48
CA VAL A 71 -8.42 -12.57 -5.26
C VAL A 71 -9.61 -12.24 -6.15
N GLU A 72 -10.65 -11.70 -5.56
CA GLU A 72 -11.91 -11.38 -6.24
C GLU A 72 -12.33 -9.97 -5.91
N THR A 73 -13.04 -9.34 -6.84
CA THR A 73 -13.59 -8.00 -6.66
C THR A 73 -15.09 -7.97 -6.94
N SER A 74 -15.77 -7.04 -6.28
CA SER A 74 -17.21 -6.83 -6.49
C SER A 74 -17.57 -5.35 -6.35
N VAL A 75 -18.59 -4.92 -7.09
CA VAL A 75 -19.22 -3.60 -6.95
C VAL A 75 -20.28 -3.62 -5.88
N ASN A 76 -21.03 -4.72 -5.76
CA ASN A 76 -22.25 -4.81 -4.95
C ASN A 76 -22.17 -5.80 -3.76
N GLY A 77 -21.04 -6.49 -3.59
CA GLY A 77 -20.84 -7.51 -2.57
C GLY A 77 -21.59 -8.84 -2.82
N ALA A 78 -22.35 -8.94 -3.90
CA ALA A 78 -23.14 -10.13 -4.25
C ALA A 78 -22.58 -10.87 -5.48
N SER A 79 -22.19 -10.14 -6.50
CA SER A 79 -21.58 -10.70 -7.73
C SER A 79 -20.07 -10.45 -7.70
N TRP A 80 -19.29 -11.52 -7.82
CA TRP A 80 -17.84 -11.48 -7.71
C TRP A 80 -17.17 -11.79 -9.03
N THR A 81 -16.11 -11.06 -9.31
CA THR A 81 -15.25 -11.28 -10.47
C THR A 81 -13.89 -11.76 -9.99
N LEU A 82 -13.49 -12.95 -10.44
CA LEU A 82 -12.15 -13.49 -10.17
C LEU A 82 -11.11 -12.60 -10.86
N ARG A 83 -10.11 -12.17 -10.10
CA ARG A 83 -8.97 -11.40 -10.60
C ARG A 83 -7.71 -12.23 -10.64
N GLU A 84 -7.42 -12.92 -9.54
CA GLU A 84 -6.25 -13.77 -9.43
C GLU A 84 -6.66 -15.16 -8.93
N ASN A 85 -6.06 -16.18 -9.54
CA ASN A 85 -6.10 -17.55 -9.08
C ASN A 85 -4.66 -18.02 -8.88
N VAL A 86 -4.23 -18.01 -7.64
CA VAL A 86 -2.83 -18.18 -7.26
C VAL A 86 -2.55 -19.61 -6.87
N ALA A 87 -1.49 -20.18 -7.45
CA ALA A 87 -0.95 -21.49 -7.12
C ALA A 87 0.57 -21.44 -7.26
N ARG A 88 1.29 -21.02 -6.20
CA ARG A 88 2.74 -20.84 -6.25
C ARG A 88 3.40 -20.92 -4.88
N GLU A 89 4.71 -21.14 -4.86
CA GLU A 89 5.52 -21.12 -3.64
C GLU A 89 5.76 -19.69 -3.13
N CYS A 90 4.70 -18.98 -2.86
CA CYS A 90 4.79 -17.63 -2.33
C CYS A 90 3.54 -17.29 -1.51
N SER A 91 3.76 -16.88 -0.28
CA SER A 91 2.66 -16.47 0.60
C SER A 91 2.22 -15.02 0.40
N ASN A 92 3.00 -14.21 -0.33
CA ASN A 92 2.68 -12.82 -0.57
C ASN A 92 2.42 -12.57 -2.05
N GLY A 93 1.49 -11.67 -2.35
CA GLY A 93 1.16 -11.29 -3.72
C GLY A 93 1.06 -9.78 -3.88
N TYR A 94 1.50 -9.28 -5.02
CA TYR A 94 1.25 -7.93 -5.49
C TYR A 94 0.78 -7.99 -6.93
N TYR A 95 -0.43 -7.50 -7.17
CA TYR A 95 -1.14 -7.61 -8.45
C TYR A 95 -1.46 -6.22 -8.97
N GLU A 96 -0.95 -5.89 -10.15
CA GLU A 96 -1.15 -4.60 -10.81
C GLU A 96 -2.21 -4.70 -11.90
N TYR A 97 -3.04 -3.68 -11.99
CA TYR A 97 -4.11 -3.55 -12.98
C TYR A 97 -3.94 -2.22 -13.72
N ALA A 98 -3.22 -2.26 -14.84
CA ALA A 98 -2.84 -1.06 -15.61
C ALA A 98 -4.06 -0.24 -16.05
N ASP A 99 -5.13 -0.92 -16.48
CA ASP A 99 -6.38 -0.28 -16.93
C ASP A 99 -7.31 0.11 -15.77
N GLY A 100 -6.96 -0.32 -14.54
CA GLY A 100 -7.79 -0.17 -13.38
C GLY A 100 -8.97 -1.15 -13.32
N ILE A 101 -9.47 -1.36 -12.13
CA ILE A 101 -10.66 -2.18 -11.85
C ILE A 101 -11.64 -1.35 -11.04
N ARG A 102 -12.86 -1.21 -11.54
CA ARG A 102 -13.94 -0.61 -10.75
C ARG A 102 -14.50 -1.62 -9.78
N ALA A 103 -14.33 -1.36 -8.47
CA ALA A 103 -14.91 -2.18 -7.43
C ALA A 103 -15.05 -1.42 -6.12
N ARG A 104 -15.93 -1.90 -5.25
CA ARG A 104 -16.07 -1.48 -3.86
C ARG A 104 -15.53 -2.52 -2.89
N TYR A 105 -15.61 -3.79 -3.25
CA TYR A 105 -15.23 -4.89 -2.38
C TYR A 105 -14.07 -5.67 -2.98
N VAL A 106 -13.13 -6.05 -2.12
CA VAL A 106 -12.02 -6.95 -2.46
C VAL A 106 -12.05 -8.12 -1.49
N ARG A 107 -12.04 -9.34 -2.03
CA ARG A 107 -12.06 -10.58 -1.25
C ARG A 107 -10.85 -11.43 -1.58
N VAL A 108 -10.22 -11.98 -0.56
CA VAL A 108 -9.21 -13.02 -0.67
C VAL A 108 -9.79 -14.28 -0.06
N THR A 109 -9.84 -15.35 -0.84
CA THR A 109 -10.36 -16.66 -0.42
C THR A 109 -9.21 -17.65 -0.38
N GLY A 110 -9.00 -18.31 0.76
CA GLY A 110 -7.99 -19.35 0.94
C GLY A 110 -8.42 -20.64 0.29
N GLY A 111 -7.46 -21.32 -0.31
CA GLY A 111 -7.55 -22.71 -0.72
C GLY A 111 -6.63 -23.57 0.15
N GLU A 112 -5.92 -24.49 -0.46
CA GLU A 112 -4.87 -25.25 0.22
C GLU A 112 -3.67 -24.34 0.48
N LEU A 113 -3.24 -24.28 1.74
CA LEU A 113 -2.11 -23.46 2.17
C LEU A 113 -0.97 -24.36 2.71
N PRO A 114 0.27 -23.87 2.71
CA PRO A 114 1.42 -24.61 3.18
C PRO A 114 1.18 -25.25 4.56
N TYR A 115 1.55 -26.50 4.70
CA TYR A 115 1.41 -27.28 5.94
C TYR A 115 -0.02 -27.43 6.45
N GLY A 116 -1.04 -27.27 5.59
CA GLY A 116 -2.45 -27.35 5.98
C GLY A 116 -2.90 -26.26 6.96
N GLN A 117 -2.21 -25.12 6.97
CA GLN A 117 -2.58 -24.00 7.84
C GLN A 117 -3.87 -23.33 7.38
N ALA A 118 -4.57 -22.71 8.31
CA ALA A 118 -5.72 -21.86 8.04
C ALA A 118 -5.30 -20.57 7.35
N LEU A 119 -6.24 -19.91 6.66
CA LEU A 119 -5.98 -18.61 6.04
C LEU A 119 -5.66 -17.55 7.12
N ARG A 120 -4.47 -17.02 7.07
CA ARG A 120 -4.03 -15.92 7.94
C ARG A 120 -3.47 -14.80 7.07
N ILE A 121 -4.07 -13.63 7.14
CA ILE A 121 -3.68 -12.46 6.38
C ILE A 121 -3.14 -11.40 7.35
N SER A 122 -1.86 -11.06 7.23
CA SER A 122 -1.23 -9.99 8.00
C SER A 122 -1.45 -8.61 7.40
N GLY A 123 -1.80 -8.55 6.12
CA GLY A 123 -2.13 -7.30 5.45
C GLY A 123 -2.81 -7.51 4.11
N LEU A 124 -3.93 -6.83 3.92
CA LEU A 124 -4.59 -6.67 2.62
C LEU A 124 -4.63 -5.17 2.32
N ARG A 125 -3.90 -4.76 1.29
CA ARG A 125 -3.84 -3.36 0.86
C ARG A 125 -4.39 -3.23 -0.54
N VAL A 126 -5.22 -2.21 -0.72
CA VAL A 126 -5.82 -1.88 -2.01
C VAL A 126 -5.34 -0.49 -2.39
N PHE A 127 -4.70 -0.39 -3.54
CA PHE A 127 -4.15 0.86 -4.07
C PHE A 127 -5.01 1.32 -5.24
N GLY A 128 -5.32 2.60 -5.25
CA GLY A 128 -6.14 3.17 -6.32
C GLY A 128 -6.68 4.54 -5.96
N ASN A 129 -7.63 5.00 -6.75
CA ASN A 129 -8.25 6.31 -6.58
C ASN A 129 -9.76 6.17 -6.43
N GLY A 130 -10.35 7.05 -5.63
CA GLY A 130 -11.79 7.28 -5.61
C GLY A 130 -12.25 8.05 -6.86
N GLU A 131 -13.57 8.13 -7.05
CA GLU A 131 -14.19 8.83 -8.19
C GLU A 131 -14.66 10.25 -7.87
N GLY A 132 -14.14 10.85 -6.84
CA GLY A 132 -14.46 12.22 -6.50
C GLY A 132 -13.54 13.24 -7.17
N ALA A 133 -13.73 14.50 -6.83
CA ALA A 133 -12.86 15.58 -7.27
C ALA A 133 -11.48 15.46 -6.61
N LYS A 134 -10.43 15.63 -7.40
CA LYS A 134 -9.08 15.85 -6.89
C LYS A 134 -9.02 17.16 -6.11
N PRO A 135 -8.04 17.33 -5.20
CA PRO A 135 -7.87 18.62 -4.52
C PRO A 135 -7.44 19.72 -5.50
N ALA A 136 -7.54 20.96 -5.06
CA ALA A 136 -6.99 22.08 -5.82
C ALA A 136 -5.45 22.04 -5.84
N GLN A 137 -4.84 22.71 -6.82
CA GLN A 137 -3.39 22.84 -6.88
C GLN A 137 -2.87 23.69 -5.71
N ALA A 138 -1.78 23.25 -5.08
CA ALA A 138 -1.14 23.99 -4.02
C ALA A 138 -0.52 25.31 -4.54
N GLU A 139 -0.82 26.43 -3.88
CA GLU A 139 -0.12 27.69 -4.05
C GLU A 139 0.97 27.78 -2.98
N ALA A 140 2.14 27.28 -3.28
CA ALA A 140 3.23 27.16 -2.34
C ALA A 140 4.35 28.17 -2.61
N ALA A 141 5.03 28.55 -1.53
CA ALA A 141 6.26 29.35 -1.54
C ALA A 141 7.25 28.78 -0.51
N GLY A 142 8.51 29.14 -0.64
CA GLY A 142 9.51 28.68 0.32
C GLY A 142 10.80 29.49 0.22
N ALA A 143 11.43 29.64 1.38
CA ALA A 143 12.70 30.31 1.50
C ALA A 143 13.61 29.60 2.51
N ARG A 144 14.90 29.78 2.40
CA ARG A 144 15.84 29.33 3.43
C ARG A 144 15.63 30.12 4.71
N VAL A 145 15.66 29.39 5.81
CA VAL A 145 15.68 29.96 7.18
C VAL A 145 17.13 30.20 7.60
N ASP A 146 17.99 29.29 7.19
CA ASP A 146 19.45 29.37 7.39
C ASP A 146 20.19 28.55 6.33
N ALA A 147 21.48 28.27 6.56
CA ALA A 147 22.33 27.54 5.62
C ALA A 147 21.88 26.09 5.38
N LEU A 148 21.15 25.48 6.32
CA LEU A 148 20.79 24.06 6.29
C LEU A 148 19.28 23.81 6.24
N ASP A 149 18.46 24.80 6.59
CA ASP A 149 17.03 24.67 6.73
C ASP A 149 16.26 25.59 5.76
N ALA A 150 15.11 25.14 5.30
CA ALA A 150 14.18 25.94 4.51
C ALA A 150 12.74 25.71 4.99
N LYS A 151 11.97 26.79 5.07
CA LYS A 151 10.55 26.74 5.39
C LYS A 151 9.76 26.81 4.09
N ILE A 152 8.86 25.84 3.91
CA ILE A 152 7.90 25.77 2.81
C ILE A 152 6.52 25.99 3.38
N THR A 153 5.74 26.84 2.76
CA THR A 153 4.35 27.17 3.17
C THR A 153 3.43 27.13 1.97
N TRP A 154 2.16 26.85 2.22
CA TRP A 154 1.10 26.92 1.22
C TRP A 154 -0.20 27.37 1.88
N LYS A 155 -1.14 27.85 1.08
CA LYS A 155 -2.48 28.15 1.58
C LYS A 155 -3.24 26.87 1.81
N HIS A 156 -4.19 26.90 2.76
CA HIS A 156 -5.11 25.78 2.97
C HIS A 156 -5.75 25.35 1.64
N ILE A 157 -5.74 24.05 1.37
CA ILE A 157 -6.22 23.47 0.13
C ILE A 157 -7.49 22.70 0.42
N GLU A 158 -8.61 23.21 -0.11
CA GLU A 158 -9.89 22.56 0.04
C GLU A 158 -9.88 21.15 -0.54
N ASN A 159 -10.48 20.20 0.18
CA ASN A 159 -10.54 18.77 -0.15
C ASN A 159 -9.19 18.04 -0.24
N ALA A 160 -8.09 18.62 0.21
CA ALA A 160 -6.83 17.90 0.35
C ALA A 160 -6.81 17.13 1.67
N GLN A 161 -6.33 15.89 1.63
CA GLN A 161 -5.98 15.10 2.82
C GLN A 161 -4.55 15.39 3.27
N GLY A 162 -3.72 15.89 2.37
CA GLY A 162 -2.33 16.24 2.65
C GLY A 162 -1.60 16.70 1.40
N CYS A 163 -0.32 16.97 1.60
CA CYS A 163 0.61 17.39 0.55
C CYS A 163 1.86 16.50 0.54
N ASN A 164 2.38 16.24 -0.65
CA ASN A 164 3.69 15.67 -0.84
C ASN A 164 4.64 16.77 -1.31
N VAL A 165 5.54 17.19 -0.43
CA VAL A 165 6.58 18.19 -0.73
C VAL A 165 7.77 17.46 -1.34
N ARG A 166 7.93 17.58 -2.67
CA ARG A 166 9.08 17.03 -3.39
C ARG A 166 10.13 18.11 -3.57
N TYR A 167 11.39 17.75 -3.40
CA TYR A 167 12.48 18.71 -3.55
C TYR A 167 13.75 18.06 -4.06
N GLY A 168 14.65 18.88 -4.60
CA GLY A 168 15.90 18.42 -5.15
C GLY A 168 16.71 19.54 -5.76
N VAL A 169 17.82 19.20 -6.40
CA VAL A 169 18.87 20.15 -6.86
C VAL A 169 18.62 20.69 -8.27
N ALA A 170 17.60 20.23 -8.96
CA ALA A 170 17.18 20.74 -10.26
C ALA A 170 15.66 20.57 -10.44
N PRO A 171 15.01 21.34 -11.33
CA PRO A 171 13.55 21.28 -11.54
C PRO A 171 13.04 19.89 -11.95
N ASP A 172 13.86 19.13 -12.65
CA ASP A 172 13.60 17.76 -13.13
C ASP A 172 14.19 16.67 -12.22
N LYS A 173 14.78 17.04 -11.07
CA LYS A 173 15.47 16.15 -10.14
C LYS A 173 14.97 16.33 -8.71
N LEU A 174 13.65 16.18 -8.52
CA LEU A 174 12.99 16.27 -7.23
C LEU A 174 12.90 14.87 -6.61
N TYR A 175 14.03 14.30 -6.20
CA TYR A 175 14.13 12.91 -5.73
C TYR A 175 13.85 12.73 -4.24
N LEU A 176 13.80 13.81 -3.47
CA LEU A 176 13.48 13.80 -2.06
C LEU A 176 12.01 14.18 -1.87
N SER A 177 11.36 13.61 -0.88
CA SER A 177 9.96 13.91 -0.60
C SER A 177 9.65 13.86 0.89
N TRP A 178 8.65 14.67 1.28
CA TRP A 178 8.11 14.73 2.63
C TRP A 178 6.59 14.78 2.57
N LEU A 179 5.92 13.84 3.21
CA LEU A 179 4.46 13.82 3.33
C LEU A 179 4.01 14.64 4.52
N VAL A 180 3.09 15.56 4.29
CA VAL A 180 2.55 16.47 5.30
C VAL A 180 1.03 16.28 5.37
N TYR A 181 0.52 16.04 6.57
CA TYR A 181 -0.90 15.93 6.88
C TYR A 181 -1.27 16.99 7.91
N ASP A 182 -2.49 17.53 7.80
CA ASP A 182 -3.06 18.46 8.77
C ASP A 182 -2.20 19.71 9.09
N ALA A 183 -1.36 20.13 8.12
CA ALA A 183 -0.55 21.34 8.23
C ALA A 183 -0.40 22.03 6.88
N ASP A 184 -0.16 23.34 6.92
CA ASP A 184 0.02 24.19 5.76
C ASP A 184 1.49 24.66 5.60
N GLU A 185 2.41 23.99 6.32
CA GLU A 185 3.83 24.28 6.27
C GLU A 185 4.70 23.07 6.64
N VAL A 186 5.94 23.11 6.22
CA VAL A 186 6.98 22.17 6.64
C VAL A 186 8.35 22.84 6.63
N THR A 187 9.20 22.44 7.56
CA THR A 187 10.62 22.80 7.53
C THR A 187 11.43 21.64 6.95
N LEU A 188 12.07 21.88 5.85
CA LEU A 188 13.04 20.94 5.25
C LEU A 188 14.38 21.20 5.91
N SER A 189 14.89 20.24 6.66
CA SER A 189 16.18 20.32 7.36
C SER A 189 17.25 19.51 6.64
N THR A 190 18.49 19.72 7.00
CA THR A 190 19.66 19.03 6.44
C THR A 190 19.92 19.28 4.96
N LEU A 191 19.54 20.43 4.46
CA LEU A 191 19.93 20.88 3.12
C LEU A 191 21.44 21.20 3.08
N THR A 192 22.03 21.11 1.90
CA THR A 192 23.44 21.46 1.71
C THR A 192 23.59 22.98 1.62
N ALA A 193 24.50 23.53 2.41
CA ALA A 193 24.80 24.97 2.39
C ALA A 193 25.31 25.41 1.01
N GLY A 194 24.78 26.53 0.50
CA GLY A 194 25.15 27.07 -0.80
C GLY A 194 24.63 26.31 -2.02
N GLN A 195 23.97 25.17 -1.83
CA GLN A 195 23.32 24.41 -2.91
C GLN A 195 21.95 25.01 -3.24
N GLU A 196 21.67 25.24 -4.50
CA GLU A 196 20.32 25.58 -4.96
C GLU A 196 19.37 24.40 -4.86
N TYR A 197 18.15 24.67 -4.43
CA TYR A 197 17.09 23.67 -4.37
C TYR A 197 15.83 24.13 -5.08
N TYR A 198 15.12 23.18 -5.62
CA TYR A 198 13.81 23.33 -6.26
C TYR A 198 12.79 22.50 -5.47
N VAL A 199 11.59 23.04 -5.35
CA VAL A 199 10.51 22.44 -4.55
C VAL A 199 9.24 22.40 -5.38
N CYS A 200 8.45 21.35 -5.17
CA CYS A 200 7.10 21.20 -5.69
C CYS A 200 6.20 20.65 -4.59
N VAL A 201 5.04 21.23 -4.39
CA VAL A 201 4.06 20.78 -3.40
C VAL A 201 2.87 20.20 -4.14
N ASP A 202 2.77 18.88 -4.16
CA ASP A 202 1.63 18.16 -4.76
C ASP A 202 0.56 17.92 -3.70
N SER A 203 -0.65 18.40 -3.92
CA SER A 203 -1.77 18.09 -3.04
C SER A 203 -2.39 16.75 -3.41
N PHE A 204 -2.92 16.02 -2.44
CA PHE A 204 -3.58 14.74 -2.69
C PHE A 204 -4.79 14.53 -1.80
N ASN A 205 -5.68 13.71 -2.29
CA ASN A 205 -6.78 13.10 -1.54
C ASN A 205 -7.02 11.67 -2.06
N GLU A 206 -8.05 11.02 -1.57
CA GLU A 206 -8.43 9.67 -2.00
C GLU A 206 -8.79 9.56 -3.49
N ASN A 207 -9.05 10.68 -4.18
CA ASN A 207 -9.45 10.71 -5.59
C ASN A 207 -8.26 10.99 -6.53
N GLY A 208 -7.09 11.23 -5.97
CA GLY A 208 -5.85 11.36 -6.72
C GLY A 208 -4.97 12.52 -6.29
N ILE A 209 -3.94 12.76 -7.09
CA ILE A 209 -2.93 13.78 -6.87
C ILE A 209 -3.15 14.94 -7.83
N MET A 210 -3.02 16.18 -7.34
CA MET A 210 -2.91 17.39 -8.13
C MET A 210 -1.48 17.89 -8.05
N PRO A 211 -0.70 17.79 -9.13
CA PRO A 211 0.67 18.28 -9.15
C PRO A 211 0.77 19.78 -8.92
N GLY A 212 1.72 20.17 -8.07
CA GLY A 212 2.06 21.56 -7.83
C GLY A 212 2.89 22.19 -8.95
N LYS A 213 3.23 23.45 -8.77
CA LYS A 213 4.23 24.13 -9.60
C LYS A 213 5.60 24.03 -8.95
N THR A 214 6.61 23.66 -9.73
CA THR A 214 7.99 23.68 -9.25
C THR A 214 8.49 25.11 -9.18
N PHE A 215 9.11 25.47 -8.05
CA PHE A 215 9.75 26.77 -7.85
C PHE A 215 11.14 26.58 -7.24
N LYS A 216 11.99 27.58 -7.42
CA LYS A 216 13.32 27.65 -6.80
C LYS A 216 13.17 28.18 -5.37
N LEU A 217 13.86 27.58 -4.40
CA LEU A 217 13.97 28.16 -3.06
C LEU A 217 14.71 29.49 -3.11
N GLU A 218 14.12 30.50 -2.49
CA GLU A 218 14.79 31.77 -2.25
C GLU A 218 15.85 31.58 -1.17
N GLY A 219 17.03 32.17 -1.42
CA GLY A 219 18.20 32.06 -0.54
C GLY A 219 18.36 33.22 0.39
#